data_686b1bbf5e14e614a1b82042c8ef42c4
#
_entry.id   686b1bbf5e14e614a1b82042c8ef42c4
#
_cell.length_a   1.000
_cell.length_b   1.000
_cell.length_c   1.000
_cell.angle_alpha   90.00
_cell.angle_beta   90.00
_cell.angle_gamma   90.00
#
_symmetry.space_group_name_H-M   'P 1'
#
loop_
_entity.id
_entity.type
_entity.pdbx_description
1 polymer ?
#
loop_
_entity_poly.entity_id
_entity_poly.type
_entity_poly.pdbx_seq_one_letter_code
_entity_poly.pdbx_strand_id
1 'polypeptide(L)'
;MRAAQLSLAVLTLGAFATLAPRTARAQRRAPADRYDDTFSKYSKRYFGPAFDWRIFKAQGMAESNLDPKARSQVGARGVMQLMPATFREIASKNPELKRIDHPEMNIAAGIAYDRQLWTRWEGDSVLTDVRTFTFASYNAGRRTLLNAQTTARTSGLDPRRWPSIESVAPKVERWRHVETLDYVKRIDAFHAQLDERGRVIVDSVSARGVRK
;
A
#
# COMPACT_ATOMS: atom_id res chain seq x y z
N MET A 1 84.16 42.99 18.49
CA MET A 1 83.21 42.95 17.39
C MET A 1 82.47 41.58 17.47
N ARG A 2 81.33 41.53 17.99
CA ARG A 2 80.51 40.30 18.13
C ARG A 2 79.24 40.49 17.33
N ALA A 3 79.06 39.67 16.34
CA ALA A 3 77.87 39.63 15.50
C ALA A 3 76.71 38.86 16.26
N ALA A 4 75.58 39.50 16.37
CA ALA A 4 74.36 38.86 16.97
C ALA A 4 73.62 38.14 15.84
N GLN A 5 73.39 36.84 16.06
CA GLN A 5 72.51 36.04 15.18
C GLN A 5 71.08 36.15 15.72
N LEU A 6 70.18 36.67 14.90
CA LEU A 6 68.74 36.62 15.13
C LEU A 6 68.17 35.29 14.62
N SER A 7 67.69 34.47 15.53
CA SER A 7 66.93 33.27 15.19
C SER A 7 65.48 33.63 14.98
N LEU A 8 64.99 33.37 13.77
CA LEU A 8 63.57 33.55 13.35
C LEU A 8 62.82 32.27 13.70
N ALA A 9 61.96 32.33 14.72
CA ALA A 9 61.07 31.24 15.07
C ALA A 9 59.84 31.31 14.17
N VAL A 10 59.65 30.30 13.29
CA VAL A 10 58.46 30.11 12.47
C VAL A 10 57.41 29.39 13.33
N LEU A 11 56.36 30.10 13.72
CA LEU A 11 55.18 29.50 14.35
C LEU A 11 54.29 28.96 13.22
N THR A 12 54.23 27.63 13.10
CA THR A 12 53.21 26.94 12.27
C THR A 12 51.93 26.84 13.05
N LEU A 13 50.93 27.63 12.69
CA LEU A 13 49.55 27.49 13.20
C LEU A 13 48.92 26.28 12.52
N GLY A 14 48.84 25.15 13.22
CA GLY A 14 48.07 24.00 12.82
C GLY A 14 46.60 24.29 12.95
N ALA A 15 45.89 24.47 11.84
CA ALA A 15 44.44 24.56 11.83
C ALA A 15 43.84 23.19 12.12
N PHE A 16 43.42 22.95 13.35
CA PHE A 16 42.55 21.84 13.72
C PHE A 16 41.13 22.11 13.16
N ALA A 17 40.84 21.55 11.99
CA ALA A 17 39.49 21.49 11.49
C ALA A 17 38.68 20.55 12.39
N THR A 18 37.90 21.11 13.33
CA THR A 18 36.91 20.35 14.07
C THR A 18 35.83 19.88 13.13
N LEU A 19 35.84 18.58 12.79
CA LEU A 19 34.73 17.91 12.10
C LEU A 19 33.52 17.94 13.04
N ALA A 20 32.64 18.92 12.86
CA ALA A 20 31.36 18.91 13.55
C ALA A 20 30.60 17.62 13.15
N PRO A 21 30.02 16.87 14.12
CA PRO A 21 29.24 15.69 13.78
C PRO A 21 28.10 16.15 12.87
N ARG A 22 28.02 15.58 11.66
CA ARG A 22 26.86 15.70 10.80
C ARG A 22 25.71 15.07 11.59
N THR A 23 24.95 15.92 12.27
CA THR A 23 23.65 15.51 12.80
C THR A 23 22.87 14.91 11.64
N ALA A 24 22.60 13.62 11.71
CA ALA A 24 21.75 12.93 10.76
C ALA A 24 20.40 13.64 10.81
N ARG A 25 20.18 14.54 9.86
CA ARG A 25 18.90 15.22 9.65
C ARG A 25 17.93 14.10 9.40
N ALA A 26 17.08 13.80 10.40
CA ALA A 26 16.03 12.82 10.25
C ALA A 26 15.31 13.12 8.94
N GLN A 27 15.54 12.27 7.96
CA GLN A 27 15.03 12.46 6.60
C GLN A 27 13.52 12.38 6.73
N ARG A 28 12.82 13.54 6.61
CA ARG A 28 11.36 13.55 6.65
C ARG A 28 10.90 12.59 5.56
N ARG A 29 10.31 11.48 5.98
CA ARG A 29 9.73 10.50 5.05
C ARG A 29 8.78 11.23 4.10
N ALA A 30 8.81 10.89 2.82
CA ALA A 30 7.84 11.41 1.87
C ALA A 30 6.42 11.11 2.39
N PRO A 31 5.41 11.95 2.12
CA PRO A 31 4.04 11.69 2.58
C PRO A 31 3.54 10.28 2.23
N ALA A 32 3.97 9.75 1.06
CA ALA A 32 3.65 8.40 0.61
C ALA A 32 4.29 7.28 1.46
N ASP A 33 5.39 7.55 2.18
CA ASP A 33 6.12 6.53 2.94
C ASP A 33 5.73 6.52 4.43
N ARG A 34 4.81 7.38 4.82
CA ARG A 34 4.39 7.57 6.22
C ARG A 34 3.91 6.29 6.90
N TYR A 35 3.28 5.39 6.15
CA TYR A 35 2.64 4.19 6.67
C TYR A 35 3.35 2.89 6.31
N ASP A 36 4.55 2.94 5.72
CA ASP A 36 5.26 1.75 5.25
C ASP A 36 5.51 0.74 6.37
N ASP A 37 5.97 1.20 7.54
CA ASP A 37 6.16 0.34 8.70
C ASP A 37 4.84 -0.30 9.17
N THR A 38 3.72 0.43 9.07
CA THR A 38 2.39 -0.06 9.42
C THR A 38 1.92 -1.14 8.44
N PHE A 39 2.03 -0.89 7.14
CA PHE A 39 1.70 -1.89 6.11
C PHE A 39 2.55 -3.15 6.26
N SER A 40 3.88 -3.00 6.43
CA SER A 40 4.79 -4.12 6.63
C SER A 40 4.46 -4.90 7.90
N LYS A 41 4.21 -4.22 9.04
CA LYS A 41 3.84 -4.84 10.32
C LYS A 41 2.61 -5.73 10.19
N TYR A 42 1.52 -5.19 9.63
CA TYR A 42 0.26 -5.91 9.58
C TYR A 42 0.17 -6.92 8.43
N SER A 43 0.90 -6.71 7.32
CA SER A 43 1.12 -7.75 6.33
C SER A 43 1.79 -8.99 6.95
N LYS A 44 2.89 -8.80 7.67
CA LYS A 44 3.58 -9.90 8.39
C LYS A 44 2.66 -10.59 9.38
N ARG A 45 1.85 -9.84 10.11
CA ARG A 45 0.92 -10.38 11.11
C ARG A 45 -0.15 -11.29 10.49
N TYR A 46 -0.77 -10.87 9.38
CA TYR A 46 -1.93 -11.57 8.81
C TYR A 46 -1.59 -12.53 7.68
N PHE A 47 -0.51 -12.28 6.92
CA PHE A 47 -0.12 -13.07 5.75
C PHE A 47 1.24 -13.76 5.90
N GLY A 48 2.01 -13.42 6.94
CA GLY A 48 3.35 -13.95 7.16
C GLY A 48 4.46 -13.09 6.57
N PRO A 49 5.72 -13.34 6.99
CA PRO A 49 6.87 -12.47 6.68
C PRO A 49 7.29 -12.48 5.21
N ALA A 50 6.96 -13.54 4.46
CA ALA A 50 7.30 -13.68 3.04
C ALA A 50 6.31 -12.97 2.10
N PHE A 51 5.18 -12.49 2.62
CA PHE A 51 4.18 -11.84 1.79
C PHE A 51 4.61 -10.41 1.44
N ASP A 52 4.44 -10.02 0.17
CA ASP A 52 4.79 -8.68 -0.28
C ASP A 52 3.81 -7.62 0.25
N TRP A 53 4.21 -6.94 1.31
CA TRP A 53 3.41 -5.91 1.97
C TRP A 53 3.08 -4.70 1.09
N ARG A 54 3.86 -4.46 0.02
CA ARG A 54 3.70 -3.30 -0.88
C ARG A 54 2.37 -3.34 -1.60
N ILE A 55 1.81 -4.53 -1.79
CA ILE A 55 0.50 -4.66 -2.43
C ILE A 55 -0.63 -4.02 -1.60
N PHE A 56 -0.55 -4.07 -0.26
CA PHE A 56 -1.52 -3.40 0.61
C PHE A 56 -1.31 -1.89 0.65
N LYS A 57 -0.06 -1.41 0.51
CA LYS A 57 0.22 0.01 0.29
C LYS A 57 -0.40 0.49 -1.03
N ALA A 58 -0.21 -0.26 -2.10
CA ALA A 58 -0.81 0.02 -3.40
C ALA A 58 -2.35 0.04 -3.33
N GLN A 59 -2.94 -0.87 -2.56
CA GLN A 59 -4.37 -0.85 -2.27
C GLN A 59 -4.78 0.43 -1.52
N GLY A 60 -4.08 0.83 -0.46
CA GLY A 60 -4.35 2.08 0.25
C GLY A 60 -4.19 3.33 -0.64
N MET A 61 -3.25 3.29 -1.61
CA MET A 61 -3.13 4.33 -2.64
C MET A 61 -4.37 4.35 -3.55
N ALA A 62 -4.87 3.18 -3.98
CA ALA A 62 -6.06 3.07 -4.81
C ALA A 62 -7.34 3.51 -4.06
N GLU A 63 -7.42 3.27 -2.74
CA GLU A 63 -8.57 3.61 -1.90
C GLU A 63 -8.67 5.11 -1.61
N SER A 64 -7.59 5.74 -1.18
CA SER A 64 -7.63 7.11 -0.64
C SER A 64 -6.41 7.97 -0.98
N ASN A 65 -5.49 7.46 -1.80
CA ASN A 65 -4.13 8.04 -1.93
C ASN A 65 -3.44 8.20 -0.57
N LEU A 66 -3.65 7.22 0.34
CA LEU A 66 -3.12 7.18 1.71
C LEU A 66 -3.62 8.33 2.61
N ASP A 67 -4.74 8.97 2.29
CA ASP A 67 -5.32 10.03 3.12
C ASP A 67 -6.08 9.43 4.32
N PRO A 68 -5.61 9.66 5.56
CA PRO A 68 -6.27 9.15 6.75
C PRO A 68 -7.61 9.84 7.06
N LYS A 69 -7.88 10.99 6.42
CA LYS A 69 -9.12 11.75 6.60
C LYS A 69 -10.14 11.50 5.50
N ALA A 70 -9.80 10.68 4.50
CA ALA A 70 -10.68 10.39 3.39
C ALA A 70 -12.03 9.82 3.86
N ARG A 71 -13.10 10.32 3.26
CA ARG A 71 -14.48 9.87 3.49
C ARG A 71 -15.20 9.80 2.15
N SER A 72 -15.80 8.65 1.86
CA SER A 72 -16.65 8.52 0.67
C SER A 72 -18.09 9.00 0.94
N GLN A 73 -18.82 9.26 -0.13
CA GLN A 73 -20.24 9.63 -0.03
C GLN A 73 -21.11 8.56 0.63
N VAL A 74 -20.70 7.28 0.54
CA VAL A 74 -21.41 6.14 1.15
C VAL A 74 -20.90 5.83 2.56
N GLY A 75 -19.97 6.63 3.10
CA GLY A 75 -19.51 6.56 4.50
C GLY A 75 -18.29 5.67 4.75
N ALA A 76 -17.57 5.24 3.72
CA ALA A 76 -16.27 4.59 3.88
C ALA A 76 -15.23 5.58 4.44
N ARG A 77 -14.26 5.10 5.23
CA ARG A 77 -13.36 5.95 6.01
C ARG A 77 -11.90 5.53 5.97
N GLY A 78 -11.03 6.55 5.98
CA GLY A 78 -9.60 6.45 6.23
C GLY A 78 -8.80 5.87 5.07
N VAL A 79 -7.55 5.50 5.36
CA VAL A 79 -6.56 5.07 4.38
C VAL A 79 -7.08 3.91 3.52
N MET A 80 -7.76 2.92 4.13
CA MET A 80 -8.25 1.71 3.48
C MET A 80 -9.76 1.78 3.16
N GLN A 81 -10.38 2.94 3.24
CA GLN A 81 -11.80 3.19 2.92
C GLN A 81 -12.76 2.12 3.46
N LEU A 82 -12.63 1.81 4.74
CA LEU A 82 -13.47 0.81 5.38
C LEU A 82 -14.87 1.36 5.69
N MET A 83 -15.88 0.56 5.38
CA MET A 83 -17.24 0.79 5.89
C MET A 83 -17.28 0.57 7.41
N PRO A 84 -17.99 1.42 8.17
CA PRO A 84 -18.11 1.25 9.63
C PRO A 84 -18.62 -0.13 10.07
N ALA A 85 -19.51 -0.75 9.31
CA ALA A 85 -20.01 -2.10 9.59
C ALA A 85 -18.89 -3.14 9.45
N THR A 86 -18.13 -3.08 8.35
CA THR A 86 -16.98 -3.97 8.11
C THR A 86 -15.92 -3.80 9.20
N PHE A 87 -15.60 -2.55 9.57
CA PHE A 87 -14.65 -2.31 10.66
C PHE A 87 -15.12 -2.95 11.98
N ARG A 88 -16.40 -2.81 12.36
CA ARG A 88 -16.93 -3.42 13.59
C ARG A 88 -16.84 -4.95 13.54
N GLU A 89 -17.14 -5.57 12.40
CA GLU A 89 -16.99 -7.03 12.23
C GLU A 89 -15.54 -7.48 12.44
N ILE A 90 -14.58 -6.77 11.83
CA ILE A 90 -13.16 -7.07 12.01
C ILE A 90 -12.71 -6.84 13.46
N ALA A 91 -13.11 -5.72 14.05
CA ALA A 91 -12.75 -5.35 15.42
C ALA A 91 -13.33 -6.34 16.46
N SER A 92 -14.47 -6.98 16.21
CA SER A 92 -15.03 -7.99 17.11
C SER A 92 -14.11 -9.20 17.30
N LYS A 93 -13.24 -9.48 16.33
CA LYS A 93 -12.24 -10.56 16.35
C LYS A 93 -10.81 -10.05 16.66
N ASN A 94 -10.62 -8.73 16.71
CA ASN A 94 -9.35 -8.06 16.94
C ASN A 94 -9.55 -6.92 17.96
N PRO A 95 -9.57 -7.23 19.27
CA PRO A 95 -9.96 -6.26 20.32
C PRO A 95 -9.09 -5.02 20.43
N GLU A 96 -7.87 -5.06 19.86
CA GLU A 96 -6.96 -3.91 19.76
C GLU A 96 -7.43 -2.86 18.73
N LEU A 97 -8.29 -3.21 17.78
CA LEU A 97 -8.81 -2.30 16.75
C LEU A 97 -10.03 -1.53 17.29
N LYS A 98 -9.79 -0.36 17.88
CA LYS A 98 -10.83 0.40 18.60
C LYS A 98 -11.40 1.58 17.80
N ARG A 99 -10.63 2.16 16.86
CA ARG A 99 -10.99 3.41 16.18
C ARG A 99 -10.74 3.34 14.69
N ILE A 100 -11.83 3.39 13.90
CA ILE A 100 -11.76 3.37 12.44
C ILE A 100 -11.00 4.59 11.86
N ASP A 101 -11.08 5.75 12.52
CA ASP A 101 -10.43 6.98 12.07
C ASP A 101 -8.95 7.08 12.51
N HIS A 102 -8.41 6.07 13.24
CA HIS A 102 -6.99 5.99 13.55
C HIS A 102 -6.26 5.30 12.41
N PRO A 103 -5.27 5.96 11.77
CA PRO A 103 -4.66 5.43 10.52
C PRO A 103 -4.10 4.02 10.66
N GLU A 104 -3.35 3.74 11.73
CA GLU A 104 -2.78 2.41 11.97
C GLU A 104 -3.87 1.34 12.15
N MET A 105 -4.94 1.63 12.90
CA MET A 105 -6.04 0.69 13.11
C MET A 105 -6.86 0.49 11.84
N ASN A 106 -7.01 1.53 11.04
CA ASN A 106 -7.68 1.47 9.74
C ASN A 106 -6.92 0.57 8.75
N ILE A 107 -5.59 0.76 8.63
CA ILE A 107 -4.73 -0.10 7.81
C ILE A 107 -4.76 -1.54 8.32
N ALA A 108 -4.60 -1.76 9.62
CA ALA A 108 -4.65 -3.08 10.22
C ALA A 108 -5.96 -3.81 9.94
N ALA A 109 -7.09 -3.11 10.08
CA ALA A 109 -8.42 -3.66 9.81
C ALA A 109 -8.61 -3.96 8.31
N GLY A 110 -8.11 -3.11 7.40
CA GLY A 110 -8.14 -3.36 5.96
C GLY A 110 -7.41 -4.65 5.59
N ILE A 111 -6.16 -4.80 6.05
CA ILE A 111 -5.37 -6.00 5.79
C ILE A 111 -5.98 -7.26 6.45
N ALA A 112 -6.57 -7.12 7.65
CA ALA A 112 -7.29 -8.23 8.28
C ALA A 112 -8.52 -8.65 7.46
N TYR A 113 -9.24 -7.69 6.86
CA TYR A 113 -10.36 -7.97 5.97
C TYR A 113 -9.90 -8.66 4.68
N ASP A 114 -8.80 -8.20 4.08
CA ASP A 114 -8.18 -8.90 2.94
C ASP A 114 -7.82 -10.33 3.30
N ARG A 115 -7.27 -10.59 4.49
CA ARG A 115 -6.96 -11.96 4.93
C ARG A 115 -8.21 -12.83 5.04
N GLN A 116 -9.32 -12.29 5.54
CA GLN A 116 -10.60 -13.05 5.59
C GLN A 116 -11.12 -13.37 4.18
N LEU A 117 -11.04 -12.43 3.25
CA LEU A 117 -11.43 -12.66 1.86
C LEU A 117 -10.52 -13.67 1.17
N TRP A 118 -9.21 -13.50 1.35
CA TRP A 118 -8.18 -14.41 0.81
C TRP A 118 -8.42 -15.85 1.21
N THR A 119 -8.60 -16.12 2.51
CA THR A 119 -8.85 -17.47 3.03
C THR A 119 -10.11 -18.09 2.41
N ARG A 120 -11.16 -17.30 2.20
CA ARG A 120 -12.39 -17.79 1.55
C ARG A 120 -12.17 -18.14 0.08
N TRP A 121 -11.33 -17.40 -0.64
CA TRP A 121 -11.01 -17.67 -2.05
C TRP A 121 -10.03 -18.83 -2.21
N GLU A 122 -9.08 -19.01 -1.28
CA GLU A 122 -8.25 -20.23 -1.23
C GLU A 122 -9.14 -21.48 -1.11
N GLY A 123 -10.17 -21.44 -0.25
CA GLY A 123 -11.14 -22.52 -0.10
C GLY A 123 -12.00 -22.77 -1.35
N ASP A 124 -12.27 -21.73 -2.15
CA ASP A 124 -13.00 -21.82 -3.41
C ASP A 124 -12.11 -22.26 -4.60
N SER A 125 -10.85 -22.62 -4.34
CA SER A 125 -9.89 -23.14 -5.34
C SER A 125 -9.62 -22.19 -6.54
N VAL A 126 -9.68 -20.86 -6.35
CA VAL A 126 -9.32 -19.86 -7.38
C VAL A 126 -7.80 -19.65 -7.50
N LEU A 127 -7.02 -20.66 -7.23
CA LEU A 127 -5.59 -20.77 -6.95
C LEU A 127 -4.66 -19.69 -7.50
N THR A 128 -4.71 -19.41 -8.80
CA THR A 128 -3.80 -18.44 -9.44
C THR A 128 -4.26 -16.99 -9.29
N ASP A 129 -5.55 -16.77 -9.08
CA ASP A 129 -6.18 -15.46 -9.12
C ASP A 129 -6.70 -15.00 -7.73
N VAL A 130 -6.32 -15.71 -6.63
CA VAL A 130 -6.77 -15.42 -5.25
C VAL A 130 -6.59 -13.95 -4.90
N ARG A 131 -5.45 -13.35 -5.25
CA ARG A 131 -5.17 -11.93 -5.00
C ARG A 131 -6.21 -11.04 -5.68
N THR A 132 -6.46 -11.27 -6.94
CA THR A 132 -7.40 -10.48 -7.76
C THR A 132 -8.83 -10.62 -7.26
N PHE A 133 -9.27 -11.85 -6.96
CA PHE A 133 -10.57 -12.11 -6.35
C PHE A 133 -10.71 -11.46 -4.98
N THR A 134 -9.65 -11.40 -4.19
CA THR A 134 -9.63 -10.74 -2.88
C THR A 134 -9.89 -9.25 -3.03
N PHE A 135 -9.11 -8.54 -3.85
CA PHE A 135 -9.27 -7.10 -4.03
C PHE A 135 -10.58 -6.74 -4.71
N ALA A 136 -11.00 -7.49 -5.73
CA ALA A 136 -12.31 -7.30 -6.34
C ALA A 136 -13.46 -7.47 -5.32
N SER A 137 -13.33 -8.44 -4.40
CA SER A 137 -14.30 -8.66 -3.32
C SER A 137 -14.27 -7.58 -2.25
N TYR A 138 -13.11 -6.99 -1.98
CA TYR A 138 -12.97 -5.86 -1.08
C TYR A 138 -13.82 -4.67 -1.56
N ASN A 139 -13.75 -4.38 -2.86
CA ASN A 139 -14.48 -3.28 -3.49
C ASN A 139 -15.96 -3.60 -3.72
N ALA A 140 -16.27 -4.72 -4.38
CA ALA A 140 -17.64 -5.04 -4.84
C ALA A 140 -18.44 -5.89 -3.86
N GLY A 141 -17.77 -6.45 -2.82
CA GLY A 141 -18.34 -7.47 -1.95
C GLY A 141 -18.25 -8.88 -2.55
N ARG A 142 -17.89 -9.88 -1.73
CA ARG A 142 -17.69 -11.26 -2.16
C ARG A 142 -18.95 -11.86 -2.84
N ARG A 143 -20.15 -11.50 -2.38
CA ARG A 143 -21.40 -11.99 -2.99
C ARG A 143 -21.50 -11.64 -4.48
N THR A 144 -21.07 -10.44 -4.87
CA THR A 144 -21.05 -10.01 -6.28
C THR A 144 -20.15 -10.91 -7.11
N LEU A 145 -18.97 -11.26 -6.58
CA LEU A 145 -18.03 -12.14 -7.29
C LEU A 145 -18.55 -13.60 -7.38
N LEU A 146 -19.28 -14.09 -6.38
CA LEU A 146 -19.97 -15.39 -6.45
C LEU A 146 -21.05 -15.40 -7.53
N ASN A 147 -21.79 -14.30 -7.69
CA ASN A 147 -22.75 -14.16 -8.79
C ASN A 147 -22.04 -14.16 -10.14
N ALA A 148 -20.90 -13.47 -10.27
CA ALA A 148 -20.09 -13.47 -11.48
C ALA A 148 -19.55 -14.88 -11.81
N GLN A 149 -19.10 -15.64 -10.81
CA GLN A 149 -18.71 -17.04 -10.98
C GLN A 149 -19.89 -17.90 -11.49
N THR A 150 -21.09 -17.68 -10.98
CA THR A 150 -22.29 -18.38 -11.44
C THR A 150 -22.56 -18.03 -12.90
N THR A 151 -22.49 -16.74 -13.27
CA THR A 151 -22.67 -16.28 -14.66
C THR A 151 -21.57 -16.85 -15.60
N ALA A 152 -20.31 -16.92 -15.15
CA ALA A 152 -19.23 -17.55 -15.91
C ALA A 152 -19.52 -19.04 -16.18
N ARG A 153 -19.91 -19.78 -15.14
CA ARG A 153 -20.26 -21.21 -15.26
C ARG A 153 -21.41 -21.44 -16.24
N THR A 154 -22.50 -20.67 -16.16
CA THR A 154 -23.63 -20.79 -17.10
C THR A 154 -23.29 -20.33 -18.51
N SER A 155 -22.20 -19.57 -18.69
CA SER A 155 -21.66 -19.16 -19.99
C SER A 155 -20.61 -20.15 -20.55
N GLY A 156 -20.39 -21.31 -19.89
CA GLY A 156 -19.40 -22.31 -20.31
C GLY A 156 -17.94 -21.92 -20.03
N LEU A 157 -17.72 -20.95 -19.14
CA LEU A 157 -16.38 -20.46 -18.77
C LEU A 157 -15.93 -21.02 -17.41
N ASP A 158 -14.61 -21.14 -17.21
CA ASP A 158 -14.08 -21.53 -15.89
C ASP A 158 -14.27 -20.39 -14.87
N PRO A 159 -15.15 -20.56 -13.85
CA PRO A 159 -15.47 -19.53 -12.88
C PRO A 159 -14.30 -19.20 -11.94
N ARG A 160 -13.23 -19.99 -11.93
CA ARG A 160 -12.05 -19.81 -11.07
C ARG A 160 -10.99 -18.90 -11.69
N ARG A 161 -11.15 -18.53 -12.97
CA ARG A 161 -10.22 -17.70 -13.74
C ARG A 161 -10.70 -16.27 -13.80
N TRP A 162 -9.82 -15.34 -13.45
CA TRP A 162 -10.18 -13.92 -13.50
C TRP A 162 -10.62 -13.43 -14.89
N PRO A 163 -9.99 -13.81 -16.01
CA PRO A 163 -10.46 -13.41 -17.33
C PRO A 163 -11.91 -13.83 -17.63
N SER A 164 -12.34 -14.98 -17.08
CA SER A 164 -13.74 -15.41 -17.22
C SER A 164 -14.70 -14.46 -16.46
N ILE A 165 -14.30 -14.00 -15.28
CA ILE A 165 -15.06 -13.03 -14.49
C ILE A 165 -15.16 -11.68 -15.20
N GLU A 166 -14.04 -11.18 -15.74
CA GLU A 166 -14.02 -9.93 -16.53
C GLU A 166 -14.96 -10.00 -17.73
N SER A 167 -14.95 -11.11 -18.47
CA SER A 167 -15.78 -11.28 -19.67
C SER A 167 -17.28 -11.31 -19.39
N VAL A 168 -17.71 -11.79 -18.22
CA VAL A 168 -19.11 -11.85 -17.83
C VAL A 168 -19.56 -10.68 -16.96
N ALA A 169 -18.63 -9.85 -16.50
CA ALA A 169 -18.91 -8.73 -15.59
C ALA A 169 -20.08 -7.83 -16.07
N PRO A 170 -20.22 -7.46 -17.36
CA PRO A 170 -21.34 -6.66 -17.83
C PRO A 170 -22.72 -7.34 -17.72
N LYS A 171 -22.75 -8.67 -17.55
CA LYS A 171 -23.97 -9.47 -17.44
C LYS A 171 -24.44 -9.67 -16.00
N VAL A 172 -23.60 -9.29 -15.02
CA VAL A 172 -23.90 -9.46 -13.60
C VAL A 172 -24.74 -8.28 -13.10
N GLU A 173 -25.97 -8.57 -12.72
CA GLU A 173 -26.90 -7.53 -12.26
C GLU A 173 -26.37 -6.77 -11.04
N ARG A 174 -26.65 -5.47 -11.00
CA ARG A 174 -26.33 -4.56 -9.90
C ARG A 174 -24.85 -4.47 -9.54
N TRP A 175 -23.96 -4.96 -10.40
CA TRP A 175 -22.50 -4.81 -10.23
C TRP A 175 -21.99 -3.60 -11.01
N ARG A 176 -21.37 -2.67 -10.29
CA ARG A 176 -20.61 -1.56 -10.88
C ARG A 176 -19.26 -2.08 -11.37
N HIS A 177 -19.30 -3.00 -12.34
CA HIS A 177 -18.14 -3.79 -12.76
C HIS A 177 -16.97 -2.92 -13.24
N VAL A 178 -17.22 -1.84 -13.97
CA VAL A 178 -16.16 -0.94 -14.45
C VAL A 178 -15.34 -0.40 -13.27
N GLU A 179 -16.00 0.06 -12.19
CA GLU A 179 -15.32 0.55 -11.00
C GLU A 179 -14.44 -0.53 -10.35
N THR A 180 -14.95 -1.75 -10.23
CA THR A 180 -14.21 -2.86 -9.61
C THR A 180 -13.04 -3.32 -10.47
N LEU A 181 -13.23 -3.45 -11.79
CA LEU A 181 -12.16 -3.85 -12.70
C LEU A 181 -11.04 -2.80 -12.74
N ASP A 182 -11.40 -1.51 -12.77
CA ASP A 182 -10.43 -0.42 -12.72
C ASP A 182 -9.72 -0.34 -11.36
N TYR A 183 -10.42 -0.67 -10.27
CA TYR A 183 -9.83 -0.73 -8.93
C TYR A 183 -8.69 -1.76 -8.88
N VAL A 184 -8.93 -2.98 -9.35
CA VAL A 184 -7.90 -4.03 -9.41
C VAL A 184 -6.70 -3.59 -10.24
N LYS A 185 -6.95 -3.04 -11.45
CA LYS A 185 -5.90 -2.54 -12.34
C LYS A 185 -5.08 -1.41 -11.70
N ARG A 186 -5.74 -0.50 -10.96
CA ARG A 186 -5.04 0.58 -10.24
C ARG A 186 -4.12 0.05 -9.15
N ILE A 187 -4.55 -0.98 -8.41
CA ILE A 187 -3.69 -1.61 -7.39
C ILE A 187 -2.43 -2.17 -8.05
N ASP A 188 -2.56 -2.93 -9.15
CA ASP A 188 -1.42 -3.49 -9.86
C ASP A 188 -0.50 -2.38 -10.42
N ALA A 189 -1.07 -1.31 -10.96
CA ALA A 189 -0.30 -0.17 -11.47
C ALA A 189 0.45 0.55 -10.35
N PHE A 190 -0.17 0.80 -9.20
CA PHE A 190 0.51 1.39 -8.04
C PHE A 190 1.58 0.46 -7.49
N HIS A 191 1.30 -0.85 -7.41
CA HIS A 191 2.28 -1.82 -6.94
C HIS A 191 3.54 -1.83 -7.82
N ALA A 192 3.37 -1.79 -9.14
CA ALA A 192 4.49 -1.72 -10.09
C ALA A 192 5.32 -0.43 -9.98
N GLN A 193 4.77 0.64 -9.39
CA GLN A 193 5.48 1.89 -9.15
C GLN A 193 6.26 1.90 -7.83
N LEU A 194 6.22 0.85 -7.03
CA LEU A 194 6.90 0.77 -5.74
C LEU A 194 8.21 -0.02 -5.86
N ASP A 195 9.31 0.54 -5.35
CA ASP A 195 10.57 -0.18 -5.20
C ASP A 195 10.49 -1.24 -4.07
N GLU A 196 11.54 -2.04 -3.91
CA GLU A 196 11.60 -3.09 -2.86
C GLU A 196 11.41 -2.54 -1.44
N ARG A 197 11.65 -1.26 -1.22
CA ARG A 197 11.45 -0.56 0.06
C ARG A 197 10.08 0.12 0.16
N GLY A 198 9.22 -0.05 -0.84
CA GLY A 198 7.90 0.55 -0.90
C GLY A 198 7.87 2.02 -1.32
N ARG A 199 8.98 2.60 -1.76
CA ARG A 199 9.04 4.00 -2.19
C ARG A 199 8.57 4.11 -3.65
N VAL A 200 7.86 5.20 -3.96
CA VAL A 200 7.45 5.46 -5.34
C VAL A 200 8.67 5.69 -6.22
N ILE A 201 8.79 4.91 -7.29
CA ILE A 201 9.83 5.06 -8.31
C ILE A 201 9.51 6.32 -9.09
N VAL A 202 10.28 7.39 -8.85
CA VAL A 202 10.21 8.61 -9.66
C VAL A 202 11.13 8.40 -10.84
N ASP A 203 10.58 8.20 -12.03
CA ASP A 203 11.39 8.12 -13.25
C ASP A 203 12.22 9.40 -13.40
N SER A 204 13.54 9.27 -13.32
CA SER A 204 14.52 10.36 -13.43
C SER A 204 14.52 11.05 -14.82
N VAL A 205 13.67 10.61 -15.73
CA VAL A 205 13.54 11.16 -17.09
C VAL A 205 12.75 12.47 -17.09
N SER A 206 11.81 12.68 -16.17
CA SER A 206 11.01 13.92 -16.12
C SER A 206 11.73 15.12 -15.51
N ALA A 207 12.82 14.90 -14.77
CA ALA A 207 13.57 15.99 -14.11
C ALA A 207 14.59 16.70 -15.03
N ARG A 208 14.80 16.23 -16.25
CA ARG A 208 15.74 16.87 -17.21
C ARG A 208 15.09 17.81 -18.22
N GLY A 209 13.79 17.97 -18.18
CA GLY A 209 13.00 18.73 -19.17
C GLY A 209 12.69 20.18 -18.83
N VAL A 210 13.10 20.72 -17.67
CA VAL A 210 12.83 22.13 -17.32
C VAL A 210 14.13 22.84 -16.97
N ARG A 211 14.98 23.02 -17.97
CA ARG A 211 15.98 24.11 -18.03
C ARG A 211 16.01 24.62 -19.46
N LYS A 212 15.19 25.58 -19.71
CA LYS A 212 15.41 26.57 -20.76
C LYS A 212 15.00 27.93 -20.18
#